data_4947854123ba5726085b506418d5238e
#
_entry.id   4947854123ba5726085b506418d5238e
#
_cell.length_a   1.000
_cell.length_b   1.000
_cell.length_c   1.000
_cell.angle_alpha   90.00
_cell.angle_beta   90.00
_cell.angle_gamma   90.00
#
_symmetry.space_group_name_H-M   'P 1'
#
loop_
_entity.id
_entity.type
_entity.pdbx_description
1 polymer ?
#
loop_
_entity_poly.entity_id
_entity_poly.type
_entity_poly.pdbx_seq_one_letter_code
_entity_poly.pdbx_strand_id
1 'polypeptide(L)'
;DGVDFTPLASIGGGIISLLPGELNPGPHSIIVESRTKYNEQIRPLTWIFNTAAGEWSVLDEISFDGKLNGRLSSQASEAQVINYSEVTGKFNVDVNWAGFKGSVRLNTRDNPYVQPLNRFSGKLFLGKYLNVYTGDYFPSISPYLIDGRRVRGMGFDIDLKWARFQSVSGELNRPVQRKFGVDGGLVLMENQTSVDPVTGKPIFYLERTGYTFTRNITAMRLSSELFSRFKLGIHYLKAKDDVGSVNKEIDDFGTFNVDSTAFAGFSMDIPVENYTKDNFSQVVQEKGGLVNLSNSKWSYRDPEDNLVVGFDLGAITDKRRLDFNFTWNMSLFNRDIWDGPMSFEEMDVALDDSVDGIIGRQYNEYGEITQNGLVETADMAGPLDALGDLIIINTNMTPLVPIDVINYDAHPITTVVNMPSAAFNFKLAGNYTLSKFIMEYRQVGPEFVSLGNPFLASNIREFILL
;
A
#
# COMPACT_ATOMS: atom_id res chain seq x y z
N ASP A 1 43.78 -32.05 -25.43
CA ASP A 1 44.44 -31.80 -26.75
C ASP A 1 45.96 -32.03 -26.70
N GLY A 2 46.52 -32.43 -25.57
CA GLY A 2 47.94 -32.84 -25.43
C GLY A 2 48.96 -31.68 -25.40
N VAL A 3 48.50 -30.44 -25.24
CA VAL A 3 49.37 -29.25 -25.10
C VAL A 3 49.67 -29.02 -23.62
N ASP A 4 50.96 -28.86 -23.28
CA ASP A 4 51.39 -28.50 -21.93
C ASP A 4 51.25 -27.00 -21.70
N PHE A 5 50.30 -26.62 -20.84
CA PHE A 5 50.03 -25.24 -20.44
C PHE A 5 50.70 -24.88 -19.09
N THR A 6 51.49 -25.75 -18.50
CA THR A 6 52.17 -25.48 -17.22
C THR A 6 52.95 -24.16 -17.20
N PRO A 7 53.64 -23.75 -18.29
CA PRO A 7 54.37 -22.48 -18.33
C PRO A 7 53.49 -21.25 -18.34
N LEU A 8 52.21 -21.39 -18.71
CA LEU A 8 51.22 -20.29 -18.76
C LEU A 8 50.29 -20.28 -17.54
N ALA A 9 50.37 -21.29 -16.67
CA ALA A 9 49.56 -21.36 -15.48
C ALA A 9 50.17 -20.54 -14.33
N SER A 10 49.36 -19.77 -13.69
CA SER A 10 49.70 -19.07 -12.44
C SER A 10 49.31 -19.93 -11.24
N ILE A 11 50.27 -20.25 -10.38
CA ILE A 11 50.04 -21.09 -9.20
C ILE A 11 50.35 -20.27 -7.95
N GLY A 12 49.35 -20.07 -7.10
CA GLY A 12 49.51 -19.32 -5.86
C GLY A 12 48.32 -19.44 -4.92
N GLY A 13 48.58 -19.48 -3.62
CA GLY A 13 47.51 -19.51 -2.61
C GLY A 13 46.59 -20.74 -2.66
N GLY A 14 47.06 -21.87 -3.22
CA GLY A 14 46.24 -23.09 -3.39
C GLY A 14 45.30 -23.05 -4.61
N ILE A 15 45.46 -22.07 -5.49
CA ILE A 15 44.70 -21.90 -6.72
C ILE A 15 45.63 -22.03 -7.92
N ILE A 16 45.20 -22.76 -8.95
CA ILE A 16 45.81 -22.81 -10.26
C ILE A 16 44.93 -22.03 -11.22
N SER A 17 45.42 -20.94 -11.78
CA SER A 17 44.74 -20.14 -12.79
C SER A 17 45.42 -20.30 -14.14
N LEU A 18 44.61 -20.65 -15.14
CA LEU A 18 45.04 -20.75 -16.52
C LEU A 18 44.11 -19.91 -17.39
N LEU A 19 44.64 -19.00 -18.18
CA LEU A 19 43.95 -18.30 -19.26
C LEU A 19 44.39 -18.95 -20.58
N PRO A 20 43.64 -19.92 -21.11
CA PRO A 20 43.93 -20.45 -22.44
C PRO A 20 43.64 -19.33 -23.46
N GLY A 21 44.42 -19.29 -24.52
CA GLY A 21 44.08 -18.50 -25.70
C GLY A 21 42.82 -18.99 -26.38
N GLU A 22 42.55 -18.57 -27.63
CA GLU A 22 41.42 -19.07 -28.39
C GLU A 22 41.45 -20.58 -28.51
N LEU A 23 40.41 -21.25 -28.01
CA LEU A 23 40.23 -22.69 -28.14
C LEU A 23 39.34 -22.97 -29.34
N ASN A 24 39.67 -24.01 -30.10
CA ASN A 24 38.80 -24.45 -31.20
C ASN A 24 37.46 -24.96 -30.66
N PRO A 25 36.40 -24.82 -31.44
CA PRO A 25 35.09 -25.39 -31.04
C PRO A 25 35.20 -26.92 -30.87
N GLY A 26 34.57 -27.41 -29.79
CA GLY A 26 34.53 -28.85 -29.53
C GLY A 26 34.84 -29.22 -28.07
N PRO A 27 34.93 -30.53 -27.81
CA PRO A 27 35.26 -31.02 -26.47
C PRO A 27 36.73 -30.82 -26.14
N HIS A 28 37.00 -30.25 -24.98
CA HIS A 28 38.32 -30.06 -24.42
C HIS A 28 38.43 -30.77 -23.08
N SER A 29 39.64 -31.20 -22.74
CA SER A 29 39.94 -31.73 -21.42
C SER A 29 41.16 -31.03 -20.83
N ILE A 30 41.07 -30.66 -19.58
CA ILE A 30 42.20 -30.18 -18.78
C ILE A 30 42.57 -31.29 -17.79
N ILE A 31 43.82 -31.67 -17.78
CA ILE A 31 44.37 -32.64 -16.83
C ILE A 31 45.39 -31.90 -15.98
N VAL A 32 45.20 -31.89 -14.69
CA VAL A 32 46.15 -31.33 -13.72
C VAL A 32 46.86 -32.49 -13.06
N GLU A 33 48.14 -32.62 -13.40
CA GLU A 33 49.05 -33.58 -12.75
C GLU A 33 49.85 -32.84 -11.67
N SER A 34 49.94 -33.42 -10.51
CA SER A 34 50.73 -32.86 -9.42
C SER A 34 51.53 -33.96 -8.72
N ARG A 35 52.63 -33.56 -8.10
CA ARG A 35 53.46 -34.45 -7.32
C ARG A 35 53.67 -33.92 -5.92
N THR A 36 53.83 -34.82 -4.95
CA THR A 36 54.25 -34.44 -3.60
C THR A 36 55.68 -33.91 -3.60
N LYS A 37 56.12 -33.27 -2.54
CA LYS A 37 57.52 -32.86 -2.34
C LYS A 37 58.54 -34.04 -2.37
N TYR A 38 58.05 -35.28 -2.25
CA TYR A 38 58.86 -36.51 -2.35
C TYR A 38 58.80 -37.16 -3.73
N ASN A 39 58.27 -36.43 -4.75
CA ASN A 39 58.14 -36.86 -6.13
C ASN A 39 57.13 -38.01 -6.38
N GLU A 40 56.24 -38.27 -5.41
CA GLU A 40 55.16 -39.23 -5.59
C GLU A 40 54.05 -38.60 -6.41
N GLN A 41 53.51 -39.30 -7.40
CA GLN A 41 52.45 -38.80 -8.27
C GLN A 41 51.11 -38.83 -7.51
N ILE A 42 50.40 -37.65 -7.47
CA ILE A 42 49.06 -37.56 -6.94
C ILE A 42 48.08 -37.88 -8.06
N ARG A 43 46.93 -38.44 -7.70
CA ARG A 43 45.87 -38.77 -8.68
C ARG A 43 45.55 -37.53 -9.53
N PRO A 44 45.62 -37.65 -10.87
CA PRO A 44 45.33 -36.53 -11.77
C PRO A 44 43.87 -36.04 -11.62
N LEU A 45 43.68 -34.72 -11.65
CA LEU A 45 42.37 -34.13 -11.75
C LEU A 45 42.06 -33.86 -13.22
N THR A 46 40.98 -34.43 -13.72
CA THR A 46 40.56 -34.27 -15.11
C THR A 46 39.24 -33.44 -15.18
N TRP A 47 39.25 -32.42 -16.01
CA TRP A 47 38.10 -31.58 -16.28
C TRP A 47 37.76 -31.64 -17.77
N ILE A 48 36.51 -31.92 -18.10
CA ILE A 48 36.03 -31.96 -19.47
C ILE A 48 35.02 -30.83 -19.66
N PHE A 49 35.19 -30.02 -20.68
CA PHE A 49 34.28 -28.95 -21.06
C PHE A 49 34.18 -28.86 -22.58
N ASN A 50 33.10 -28.24 -23.07
CA ASN A 50 32.89 -28.01 -24.51
C ASN A 50 32.99 -26.52 -24.81
N THR A 51 33.73 -26.17 -25.87
CA THR A 51 33.68 -24.83 -26.45
C THR A 51 32.77 -24.85 -27.67
N ALA A 52 31.85 -23.91 -27.76
CA ALA A 52 31.00 -23.72 -28.93
C ALA A 52 31.78 -22.97 -30.01
N ALA A 53 31.50 -23.26 -31.29
CA ALA A 53 31.93 -22.39 -32.38
C ALA A 53 31.37 -20.98 -32.15
N GLY A 54 32.19 -19.97 -32.30
CA GLY A 54 31.87 -18.59 -32.00
C GLY A 54 30.76 -17.92 -32.88
N GLU A 55 29.63 -18.60 -32.98
CA GLU A 55 28.36 -17.98 -33.36
C GLU A 55 27.70 -17.52 -32.07
N TRP A 56 27.54 -16.24 -31.94
CA TRP A 56 26.74 -15.52 -30.94
C TRP A 56 26.13 -16.42 -29.86
N SER A 57 26.88 -16.71 -28.82
CA SER A 57 26.27 -17.31 -27.64
C SER A 57 25.54 -16.21 -26.90
N VAL A 58 24.23 -16.27 -26.87
CA VAL A 58 23.39 -15.40 -26.05
C VAL A 58 23.90 -15.40 -24.60
N LEU A 59 24.63 -16.43 -24.20
CA LEU A 59 25.23 -16.58 -22.89
C LEU A 59 26.44 -15.66 -22.63
N ASP A 60 27.16 -15.21 -23.68
CA ASP A 60 28.29 -14.28 -23.54
C ASP A 60 27.81 -12.83 -23.23
N GLU A 61 26.53 -12.53 -23.48
CA GLU A 61 25.92 -11.27 -23.15
C GLU A 61 25.17 -11.27 -21.83
N ILE A 62 25.06 -12.42 -21.15
CA ILE A 62 24.38 -12.53 -19.86
C ILE A 62 25.36 -12.20 -18.74
N SER A 63 25.11 -11.11 -18.05
CA SER A 63 25.75 -10.81 -16.78
C SER A 63 24.89 -11.25 -15.60
N PHE A 64 25.51 -11.93 -14.66
CA PHE A 64 24.87 -12.34 -13.41
C PHE A 64 25.63 -11.74 -12.23
N ASP A 65 24.89 -11.07 -11.33
CA ASP A 65 25.39 -10.59 -10.06
C ASP A 65 24.47 -11.06 -8.94
N GLY A 66 25.04 -11.56 -7.86
CA GLY A 66 24.29 -12.07 -6.73
C GLY A 66 24.95 -11.79 -5.40
N LYS A 67 24.15 -11.41 -4.40
CA LYS A 67 24.60 -11.20 -3.04
C LYS A 67 23.67 -11.87 -2.05
N LEU A 68 24.26 -12.69 -1.16
CA LEU A 68 23.56 -13.32 -0.06
C LEU A 68 24.18 -12.86 1.27
N ASN A 69 23.34 -12.40 2.20
CA ASN A 69 23.78 -12.05 3.54
C ASN A 69 22.92 -12.78 4.57
N GLY A 70 23.57 -13.33 5.59
CA GLY A 70 22.94 -13.89 6.76
C GLY A 70 23.22 -13.02 7.98
N ARG A 71 22.22 -12.85 8.83
CA ARG A 71 22.35 -12.16 10.12
C ARG A 71 21.71 -12.99 11.21
N LEU A 72 22.47 -13.26 12.26
CA LEU A 72 21.99 -13.82 13.52
C LEU A 72 21.97 -12.69 14.55
N SER A 73 20.90 -12.55 15.29
CA SER A 73 20.77 -11.53 16.32
C SER A 73 20.13 -12.11 17.57
N SER A 74 20.69 -11.77 18.72
CA SER A 74 20.16 -12.06 20.03
C SER A 74 19.96 -10.75 20.77
N GLN A 75 18.76 -10.50 21.23
CA GLN A 75 18.41 -9.33 22.03
C GLN A 75 17.94 -9.84 23.41
N ALA A 76 18.67 -9.48 24.44
CA ALA A 76 18.32 -9.79 25.81
C ALA A 76 17.75 -8.54 26.50
N SER A 77 16.59 -8.67 27.14
CA SER A 77 16.04 -7.71 28.07
C SER A 77 15.81 -8.40 29.42
N GLU A 78 15.51 -7.63 30.45
CA GLU A 78 15.22 -8.19 31.79
C GLU A 78 14.05 -9.20 31.78
N ALA A 79 13.12 -9.05 30.80
CA ALA A 79 11.92 -9.88 30.73
C ALA A 79 12.07 -11.08 29.79
N GLN A 80 12.89 -10.99 28.73
CA GLN A 80 13.02 -12.09 27.74
C GLN A 80 14.26 -11.97 26.85
N VAL A 81 14.68 -13.11 26.31
CA VAL A 81 15.71 -13.19 25.27
C VAL A 81 15.04 -13.51 23.94
N ILE A 82 15.18 -12.61 22.97
CA ILE A 82 14.64 -12.78 21.62
C ILE A 82 15.80 -13.10 20.65
N ASN A 83 15.78 -14.31 20.12
CA ASN A 83 16.71 -14.72 19.08
C ASN A 83 16.01 -14.71 17.73
N TYR A 84 16.65 -14.15 16.72
CA TYR A 84 16.16 -14.24 15.34
C TYR A 84 17.29 -14.35 14.34
N SER A 85 16.99 -14.97 13.22
CA SER A 85 17.85 -14.99 12.04
C SER A 85 17.15 -14.32 10.87
N GLU A 86 17.96 -13.63 10.08
CA GLU A 86 17.53 -12.96 8.86
C GLU A 86 18.44 -13.35 7.72
N VAL A 87 17.87 -13.73 6.59
CA VAL A 87 18.58 -13.98 5.34
C VAL A 87 18.08 -12.99 4.31
N THR A 88 19.01 -12.27 3.67
CA THR A 88 18.69 -11.36 2.56
C THR A 88 19.49 -11.77 1.34
N GLY A 89 18.78 -11.99 0.23
CA GLY A 89 19.37 -12.29 -1.07
C GLY A 89 19.02 -11.19 -2.08
N LYS A 90 19.94 -10.85 -2.94
CA LYS A 90 19.71 -10.04 -4.12
C LYS A 90 20.39 -10.71 -5.30
N PHE A 91 19.74 -10.70 -6.44
CA PHE A 91 20.30 -11.21 -7.66
C PHE A 91 19.83 -10.37 -8.84
N ASN A 92 20.71 -10.25 -9.82
CA ASN A 92 20.52 -9.45 -11.00
C ASN A 92 21.02 -10.28 -12.20
N VAL A 93 20.20 -10.34 -13.22
CA VAL A 93 20.52 -10.97 -14.50
C VAL A 93 20.23 -9.93 -15.56
N ASP A 94 21.25 -9.52 -16.28
CA ASP A 94 21.14 -8.54 -17.36
C ASP A 94 21.56 -9.18 -18.69
N VAL A 95 20.75 -8.96 -19.70
CA VAL A 95 21.01 -9.36 -21.09
C VAL A 95 20.82 -8.11 -21.91
N ASN A 96 21.91 -7.41 -22.25
CA ASN A 96 21.96 -6.21 -23.08
C ASN A 96 20.69 -5.30 -23.10
N TRP A 97 19.55 -5.79 -23.61
CA TRP A 97 18.28 -5.06 -23.75
C TRP A 97 17.19 -5.51 -22.75
N ALA A 98 17.42 -6.54 -21.98
CA ALA A 98 16.47 -7.07 -21.00
C ALA A 98 17.17 -7.51 -19.74
N GLY A 99 16.47 -7.56 -18.63
CA GLY A 99 17.03 -8.12 -17.42
C GLY A 99 15.99 -8.35 -16.33
N PHE A 100 16.44 -9.07 -15.31
CA PHE A 100 15.64 -9.40 -14.15
C PHE A 100 16.41 -9.08 -12.87
N LYS A 101 15.75 -8.37 -11.95
CA LYS A 101 16.28 -8.07 -10.60
C LYS A 101 15.37 -8.69 -9.58
N GLY A 102 15.94 -9.53 -8.72
CA GLY A 102 15.20 -10.17 -7.65
C GLY A 102 15.77 -9.85 -6.28
N SER A 103 14.93 -9.82 -5.28
CA SER A 103 15.37 -9.82 -3.89
C SER A 103 14.48 -10.68 -3.01
N VAL A 104 15.08 -11.26 -1.98
CA VAL A 104 14.41 -12.04 -0.94
C VAL A 104 14.89 -11.57 0.42
N ARG A 105 13.96 -11.47 1.35
CA ARG A 105 14.25 -11.28 2.76
C ARG A 105 13.41 -12.25 3.56
N LEU A 106 14.06 -13.12 4.31
CA LEU A 106 13.45 -14.08 5.21
C LEU A 106 13.84 -13.74 6.63
N ASN A 107 12.87 -13.70 7.52
CA ASN A 107 13.07 -13.42 8.93
C ASN A 107 12.29 -14.42 9.77
N THR A 108 12.96 -15.08 10.71
CA THR A 108 12.33 -16.12 11.56
C THR A 108 11.28 -15.58 12.52
N ARG A 109 11.19 -14.27 12.70
CA ARG A 109 10.12 -13.61 13.49
C ARG A 109 8.83 -13.38 12.70
N ASP A 110 8.83 -13.70 11.39
CA ASP A 110 7.60 -13.59 10.61
C ASP A 110 6.57 -14.59 11.13
N ASN A 111 5.39 -14.08 11.41
CA ASN A 111 4.27 -14.88 11.92
C ASN A 111 2.94 -14.27 11.45
N PRO A 112 1.84 -15.01 11.48
CA PRO A 112 0.53 -14.53 10.96
C PRO A 112 -0.09 -13.37 11.75
N TYR A 113 0.42 -13.08 12.95
CA TYR A 113 -0.15 -12.07 13.86
C TYR A 113 0.47 -10.68 13.73
N VAL A 114 1.38 -10.49 12.80
CA VAL A 114 2.02 -9.20 12.49
C VAL A 114 2.06 -8.96 10.98
N GLN A 115 2.28 -7.74 10.56
CA GLN A 115 2.48 -7.46 9.14
C GLN A 115 3.74 -8.18 8.60
N PRO A 116 3.76 -8.63 7.33
CA PRO A 116 4.80 -9.51 6.80
C PRO A 116 6.21 -8.94 6.96
N LEU A 117 7.10 -9.69 7.59
CA LEU A 117 8.53 -9.43 7.66
C LEU A 117 9.25 -10.05 6.46
N ASN A 118 8.76 -11.22 6.00
CA ASN A 118 9.27 -11.89 4.80
C ASN A 118 8.85 -11.13 3.56
N ARG A 119 9.80 -10.87 2.67
CA ARG A 119 9.60 -10.08 1.46
C ARG A 119 10.25 -10.76 0.26
N PHE A 120 9.55 -10.70 -0.86
CA PHE A 120 10.02 -11.20 -2.14
C PHE A 120 9.73 -10.12 -3.19
N SER A 121 10.71 -9.72 -3.96
CA SER A 121 10.50 -8.78 -5.05
C SER A 121 11.18 -9.24 -6.31
N GLY A 122 10.52 -9.00 -7.43
CA GLY A 122 11.03 -9.20 -8.76
C GLY A 122 10.76 -7.97 -9.63
N LYS A 123 11.74 -7.62 -10.47
CA LYS A 123 11.59 -6.60 -11.50
C LYS A 123 12.16 -7.16 -12.80
N LEU A 124 11.28 -7.32 -13.78
CA LEU A 124 11.66 -7.58 -15.16
C LEU A 124 11.69 -6.23 -15.90
N PHE A 125 12.71 -6.00 -16.71
CA PHE A 125 12.74 -4.83 -17.57
C PHE A 125 13.14 -5.22 -19.01
N LEU A 126 12.49 -4.56 -19.98
CA LEU A 126 12.77 -4.70 -21.41
C LEU A 126 13.18 -3.33 -21.97
N GLY A 127 14.47 -3.13 -22.08
CA GLY A 127 15.06 -1.84 -22.40
C GLY A 127 14.56 -0.74 -21.46
N LYS A 128 14.21 0.40 -22.04
CA LYS A 128 13.57 1.52 -21.33
C LYS A 128 12.05 1.54 -21.46
N TYR A 129 11.47 0.59 -22.20
CA TYR A 129 10.07 0.65 -22.61
C TYR A 129 9.12 -0.04 -21.65
N LEU A 130 9.57 -1.10 -20.98
CA LEU A 130 8.71 -1.88 -20.10
C LEU A 130 9.45 -2.25 -18.82
N ASN A 131 8.82 -1.97 -17.68
CA ASN A 131 9.17 -2.55 -16.41
C ASN A 131 7.95 -3.28 -15.84
N VAL A 132 8.15 -4.50 -15.38
CA VAL A 132 7.15 -5.30 -14.68
C VAL A 132 7.68 -5.58 -13.27
N TYR A 133 6.88 -5.26 -12.28
CA TYR A 133 7.20 -5.48 -10.87
C TYR A 133 6.30 -6.58 -10.32
N THR A 134 6.83 -7.43 -9.45
CA THR A 134 6.08 -8.46 -8.76
C THR A 134 6.56 -8.64 -7.32
N GLY A 135 5.66 -9.06 -6.44
CA GLY A 135 5.95 -9.24 -5.03
C GLY A 135 5.93 -7.93 -4.24
N ASP A 136 6.86 -7.78 -3.31
CA ASP A 136 6.96 -6.59 -2.46
C ASP A 136 7.80 -5.50 -3.13
N TYR A 137 7.21 -4.38 -3.47
CA TYR A 137 7.92 -3.24 -4.06
C TYR A 137 7.34 -1.91 -3.59
N PHE A 138 8.02 -0.81 -3.92
CA PHE A 138 7.67 0.54 -3.51
C PHE A 138 7.38 1.37 -4.77
N PRO A 139 6.13 1.38 -5.25
CA PRO A 139 5.76 2.19 -6.40
C PRO A 139 5.80 3.68 -6.07
N SER A 140 6.11 4.50 -7.09
CA SER A 140 5.98 5.94 -7.06
C SER A 140 5.34 6.37 -8.38
N ILE A 141 4.03 6.67 -8.34
CA ILE A 141 3.25 7.12 -9.50
C ILE A 141 3.03 8.63 -9.40
N SER A 142 2.54 9.09 -8.26
CA SER A 142 2.28 10.49 -7.95
C SER A 142 2.23 10.66 -6.43
N PRO A 143 2.70 11.80 -5.88
CA PRO A 143 2.56 12.11 -4.46
C PRO A 143 1.11 12.09 -3.97
N TYR A 144 0.15 12.37 -4.85
CA TYR A 144 -1.27 12.40 -4.53
C TYR A 144 -1.96 11.03 -4.62
N LEU A 145 -1.32 10.04 -5.23
CA LEU A 145 -1.83 8.67 -5.35
C LEU A 145 -1.05 7.71 -4.45
N ILE A 146 0.07 7.22 -4.97
CA ILE A 146 0.95 6.31 -4.26
C ILE A 146 2.40 6.73 -4.43
N ASP A 147 3.08 6.88 -3.29
CA ASP A 147 4.49 7.23 -3.26
C ASP A 147 5.18 6.59 -2.06
N GLY A 148 6.17 5.74 -2.36
CA GLY A 148 7.04 5.15 -1.35
C GLY A 148 6.39 4.17 -0.37
N ARG A 149 5.11 3.84 -0.52
CA ARG A 149 4.43 2.83 0.29
C ARG A 149 4.64 1.44 -0.32
N ARG A 150 4.92 0.45 0.52
CA ARG A 150 5.07 -0.93 0.07
C ARG A 150 3.75 -1.47 -0.43
N VAL A 151 3.79 -2.11 -1.60
CA VAL A 151 2.70 -2.92 -2.16
C VAL A 151 3.21 -4.34 -2.35
N ARG A 152 2.42 -5.33 -2.00
CA ARG A 152 2.62 -6.73 -2.36
C ARG A 152 1.66 -7.07 -3.48
N GLY A 153 2.18 -7.20 -4.70
CA GLY A 153 1.34 -7.41 -5.87
C GLY A 153 2.12 -7.31 -7.17
N MET A 154 1.52 -6.68 -8.15
CA MET A 154 2.09 -6.48 -9.48
C MET A 154 2.03 -5.02 -9.89
N GLY A 155 2.99 -4.60 -10.72
CA GLY A 155 3.01 -3.27 -11.30
C GLY A 155 3.61 -3.27 -12.69
N PHE A 156 3.18 -2.32 -13.49
CA PHE A 156 3.65 -2.12 -14.86
C PHE A 156 4.03 -0.66 -15.05
N ASP A 157 5.13 -0.42 -15.76
CA ASP A 157 5.55 0.89 -16.23
C ASP A 157 5.96 0.74 -17.70
N ILE A 158 5.10 1.24 -18.60
CA ILE A 158 5.27 1.18 -20.05
C ILE A 158 5.54 2.60 -20.54
N ASP A 159 6.70 2.83 -21.15
CA ASP A 159 7.12 4.11 -21.69
C ASP A 159 7.32 4.00 -23.22
N LEU A 160 6.38 4.55 -23.99
CA LEU A 160 6.35 4.54 -25.44
C LEU A 160 6.84 5.86 -26.07
N LYS A 161 7.60 6.69 -25.34
CA LYS A 161 8.05 8.04 -25.74
C LYS A 161 6.94 9.08 -25.87
N TRP A 162 5.81 8.77 -26.51
CA TRP A 162 4.66 9.64 -26.69
C TRP A 162 3.55 9.39 -25.66
N ALA A 163 3.55 8.22 -25.04
CA ALA A 163 2.64 7.86 -23.95
C ALA A 163 3.36 7.02 -22.90
N ARG A 164 3.00 7.23 -21.65
CA ARG A 164 3.45 6.42 -20.52
C ARG A 164 2.25 5.92 -19.76
N PHE A 165 2.22 4.61 -19.51
CA PHE A 165 1.24 3.95 -18.69
C PHE A 165 1.92 3.34 -17.46
N GLN A 166 1.43 3.68 -16.30
CA GLN A 166 1.87 3.12 -15.01
C GLN A 166 0.68 2.49 -14.32
N SER A 167 0.84 1.30 -13.78
CA SER A 167 -0.19 0.66 -12.99
C SER A 167 0.41 -0.12 -11.82
N VAL A 168 -0.36 -0.20 -10.76
CA VAL A 168 -0.05 -0.89 -9.50
C VAL A 168 -1.32 -1.58 -9.05
N SER A 169 -1.23 -2.86 -8.73
CA SER A 169 -2.33 -3.60 -8.11
C SER A 169 -1.79 -4.58 -7.09
N GLY A 170 -2.39 -4.63 -5.91
CA GLY A 170 -1.96 -5.53 -4.85
C GLY A 170 -2.48 -5.16 -3.48
N GLU A 171 -1.78 -5.64 -2.49
CA GLU A 171 -2.13 -5.56 -1.08
C GLU A 171 -1.17 -4.59 -0.37
N LEU A 172 -1.72 -3.61 0.34
CA LEU A 172 -0.98 -2.70 1.21
C LEU A 172 -0.74 -3.30 2.59
N ASN A 173 -1.77 -3.94 3.13
CA ASN A 173 -1.74 -4.60 4.42
C ASN A 173 -2.34 -6.00 4.26
N ARG A 174 -1.71 -7.02 4.86
CA ARG A 174 -2.37 -8.32 5.01
C ARG A 174 -3.31 -8.32 6.21
N PRO A 175 -4.29 -9.23 6.26
CA PRO A 175 -5.13 -9.38 7.43
C PRO A 175 -4.28 -9.85 8.59
N VAL A 176 -4.48 -9.21 9.73
CA VAL A 176 -3.89 -9.61 11.00
C VAL A 176 -5.00 -9.71 12.01
N GLN A 177 -5.03 -10.82 12.71
CA GLN A 177 -5.95 -11.04 13.79
C GLN A 177 -5.20 -11.75 14.91
N ARG A 178 -4.93 -11.04 15.99
CA ARG A 178 -4.21 -11.63 17.13
C ARG A 178 -5.07 -12.72 17.76
N LYS A 179 -4.41 -13.79 18.17
CA LYS A 179 -5.07 -14.82 18.99
C LYS A 179 -5.40 -14.29 20.36
N PHE A 180 -6.50 -14.79 20.91
CA PHE A 180 -6.90 -14.54 22.28
C PHE A 180 -5.85 -14.99 23.28
N GLY A 181 -5.82 -14.31 24.43
CA GLY A 181 -4.87 -14.56 25.47
C GLY A 181 -3.88 -13.41 25.58
N VAL A 182 -2.69 -13.50 25.81
CA VAL A 182 -1.70 -12.56 26.33
C VAL A 182 -1.56 -11.20 25.59
N ASP A 183 -1.88 -11.10 24.28
CA ASP A 183 -1.45 -9.95 23.48
C ASP A 183 -2.54 -9.20 22.67
N GLY A 184 -3.76 -9.37 23.00
CA GLY A 184 -4.83 -8.68 22.28
C GLY A 184 -5.89 -9.64 21.75
N GLY A 185 -7.06 -9.13 21.63
CA GLY A 185 -8.23 -9.90 21.36
C GLY A 185 -9.45 -9.09 21.71
N LEU A 186 -10.35 -9.65 22.45
CA LEU A 186 -11.50 -8.95 22.98
C LEU A 186 -11.19 -8.40 24.37
N VAL A 187 -11.52 -7.13 24.55
CA VAL A 187 -11.46 -6.44 25.84
C VAL A 187 -12.88 -6.03 26.22
N LEU A 188 -13.28 -6.33 27.44
CA LEU A 188 -14.54 -5.89 27.96
C LEU A 188 -14.41 -4.46 28.47
N MET A 189 -15.25 -3.57 27.95
CA MET A 189 -15.27 -2.15 28.29
C MET A 189 -16.61 -1.77 28.90
N GLU A 190 -16.59 -0.95 29.96
CA GLU A 190 -17.78 -0.29 30.44
C GLU A 190 -18.14 0.88 29.53
N ASN A 191 -19.38 0.91 29.07
CA ASN A 191 -19.88 2.08 28.36
C ASN A 191 -20.30 3.13 29.39
N GLN A 192 -19.39 4.05 29.70
CA GLN A 192 -19.61 5.11 30.71
C GLN A 192 -20.80 6.02 30.41
N THR A 193 -21.31 6.01 29.19
CA THR A 193 -22.42 6.86 28.75
C THR A 193 -23.76 6.12 28.69
N SER A 194 -23.77 4.80 28.82
CA SER A 194 -24.98 3.98 28.65
C SER A 194 -25.27 3.20 29.93
N VAL A 195 -26.38 3.58 30.54
CA VAL A 195 -27.00 2.83 31.64
C VAL A 195 -28.33 2.34 31.13
N ASP A 196 -28.68 1.09 31.39
CA ASP A 196 -30.01 0.58 31.08
C ASP A 196 -31.09 1.46 31.78
N PRO A 197 -31.96 2.10 31.02
CA PRO A 197 -32.97 3.03 31.60
C PRO A 197 -33.97 2.33 32.49
N VAL A 198 -34.13 1.01 32.40
CA VAL A 198 -35.12 0.26 33.17
C VAL A 198 -34.51 -0.27 34.48
N THR A 199 -33.30 -0.77 34.42
CA THR A 199 -32.67 -1.43 35.56
C THR A 199 -31.61 -0.59 36.27
N GLY A 200 -31.18 0.52 35.68
CA GLY A 200 -30.08 1.36 36.18
C GLY A 200 -28.72 0.70 36.17
N LYS A 201 -28.56 -0.45 35.51
CA LYS A 201 -27.33 -1.21 35.48
C LYS A 201 -26.37 -0.71 34.41
N PRO A 202 -25.05 -0.71 34.66
CA PRO A 202 -24.08 -0.33 33.62
C PRO A 202 -24.11 -1.32 32.46
N ILE A 203 -23.97 -0.79 31.24
CA ILE A 203 -23.90 -1.59 30.01
C ILE A 203 -22.44 -1.75 29.64
N PHE A 204 -22.02 -2.99 29.42
CA PHE A 204 -20.70 -3.34 28.93
C PHE A 204 -20.74 -3.74 27.45
N TYR A 205 -19.68 -3.49 26.72
CA TYR A 205 -19.50 -3.95 25.36
C TYR A 205 -18.11 -4.58 25.18
N LEU A 206 -17.99 -5.41 24.17
CA LEU A 206 -16.71 -6.00 23.82
C LEU A 206 -16.01 -5.12 22.79
N GLU A 207 -14.76 -4.78 23.10
CA GLU A 207 -13.89 -4.06 22.18
C GLU A 207 -12.84 -5.01 21.61
N ARG A 208 -12.69 -5.01 20.29
CA ARG A 208 -11.70 -5.84 19.64
C ARG A 208 -10.42 -5.06 19.35
N THR A 209 -9.28 -5.66 19.74
CA THR A 209 -7.96 -5.07 19.62
C THR A 209 -7.04 -5.94 18.76
N GLY A 210 -5.94 -5.37 18.24
CA GLY A 210 -4.88 -6.13 17.62
C GLY A 210 -5.22 -6.75 16.27
N TYR A 211 -6.07 -6.11 15.48
CA TYR A 211 -6.43 -6.53 14.13
C TYR A 211 -6.01 -5.52 13.06
N THR A 212 -5.92 -5.98 11.84
CA THR A 212 -5.72 -5.15 10.64
C THR A 212 -6.48 -5.79 9.50
N PHE A 213 -7.27 -5.02 8.76
CA PHE A 213 -7.94 -5.50 7.56
C PHE A 213 -6.93 -5.70 6.42
N THR A 214 -7.26 -6.64 5.52
CA THR A 214 -6.64 -6.65 4.20
C THR A 214 -6.98 -5.36 3.50
N ARG A 215 -5.97 -4.58 3.13
CA ARG A 215 -6.15 -3.38 2.31
C ARG A 215 -5.63 -3.63 0.92
N ASN A 216 -6.53 -3.67 -0.04
CA ASN A 216 -6.21 -3.78 -1.46
C ASN A 216 -6.06 -2.40 -2.08
N ILE A 217 -5.15 -2.29 -3.05
CA ILE A 217 -4.93 -1.06 -3.80
C ILE A 217 -4.83 -1.34 -5.29
N THR A 218 -5.42 -0.47 -6.09
CA THR A 218 -5.18 -0.35 -7.53
C THR A 218 -4.95 1.11 -7.85
N ALA A 219 -3.82 1.42 -8.50
CA ALA A 219 -3.51 2.77 -8.94
C ALA A 219 -3.03 2.73 -10.39
N MET A 220 -3.44 3.72 -11.18
CA MET A 220 -3.11 3.83 -12.59
C MET A 220 -2.82 5.28 -12.96
N ARG A 221 -1.89 5.47 -13.87
CA ARG A 221 -1.64 6.77 -14.50
C ARG A 221 -1.36 6.54 -15.99
N LEU A 222 -2.11 7.23 -16.82
CA LEU A 222 -1.85 7.33 -18.24
C LEU A 222 -1.46 8.77 -18.55
N SER A 223 -0.31 8.98 -19.14
CA SER A 223 0.15 10.30 -19.56
C SER A 223 0.64 10.27 -21.00
N SER A 224 0.48 11.38 -21.71
CA SER A 224 0.88 11.52 -23.11
C SER A 224 1.53 12.89 -23.35
N GLU A 225 2.56 12.93 -24.16
CA GLU A 225 3.15 14.14 -24.67
C GLU A 225 2.79 14.32 -26.16
N LEU A 226 1.84 15.21 -26.43
CA LEU A 226 1.32 15.47 -27.75
C LEU A 226 2.17 16.56 -28.43
N PHE A 227 2.55 16.32 -29.70
CA PHE A 227 3.34 17.23 -30.52
C PHE A 227 4.63 17.74 -29.84
N SER A 228 5.17 16.97 -28.85
CA SER A 228 6.32 17.37 -28.06
C SER A 228 6.15 18.73 -27.34
N ARG A 229 4.92 19.14 -27.08
CA ARG A 229 4.58 20.45 -26.48
C ARG A 229 3.51 20.37 -25.40
N PHE A 230 2.51 19.52 -25.55
CA PHE A 230 1.40 19.42 -24.61
C PHE A 230 1.50 18.11 -23.84
N LYS A 231 1.41 18.19 -22.54
CA LYS A 231 1.38 17.05 -21.65
C LYS A 231 -0.04 16.89 -21.11
N LEU A 232 -0.59 15.72 -21.28
CA LEU A 232 -1.90 15.36 -20.77
C LEU A 232 -1.75 14.08 -19.96
N GLY A 233 -2.43 14.01 -18.84
CA GLY A 233 -2.44 12.80 -18.02
C GLY A 233 -3.75 12.66 -17.28
N ILE A 234 -4.13 11.42 -17.02
CA ILE A 234 -5.21 11.05 -16.12
C ILE A 234 -4.68 10.03 -15.13
N HIS A 235 -5.19 10.08 -13.91
CA HIS A 235 -4.77 9.15 -12.88
C HIS A 235 -5.90 8.80 -11.92
N TYR A 236 -5.78 7.63 -11.36
CA TYR A 236 -6.79 6.97 -10.56
C TYR A 236 -6.12 6.15 -9.47
N LEU A 237 -6.70 6.15 -8.30
CA LEU A 237 -6.36 5.24 -7.20
C LEU A 237 -7.63 4.77 -6.52
N LYS A 238 -7.71 3.48 -6.29
CA LYS A 238 -8.69 2.84 -5.42
C LYS A 238 -7.94 2.07 -4.34
N ALA A 239 -8.24 2.34 -3.07
CA ALA A 239 -7.76 1.57 -1.95
C ALA A 239 -8.92 1.26 -1.00
N LYS A 240 -9.14 -0.01 -0.70
CA LYS A 240 -10.30 -0.46 0.08
C LYS A 240 -9.91 -1.57 1.03
N ASP A 241 -10.43 -1.49 2.24
CA ASP A 241 -10.34 -2.57 3.21
C ASP A 241 -11.39 -3.65 2.92
N ASP A 242 -10.95 -4.91 3.03
CA ASP A 242 -11.83 -6.05 2.96
C ASP A 242 -12.41 -6.33 4.35
N VAL A 243 -13.67 -5.98 4.54
CA VAL A 243 -14.41 -6.15 5.79
C VAL A 243 -14.46 -7.62 6.24
N GLY A 244 -14.52 -8.56 5.26
CA GLY A 244 -14.53 -9.99 5.53
C GLY A 244 -13.18 -10.59 5.93
N SER A 245 -12.10 -9.83 5.81
CA SER A 245 -10.74 -10.32 6.08
C SER A 245 -10.39 -10.49 7.57
N VAL A 246 -11.22 -9.96 8.45
CA VAL A 246 -11.13 -10.11 9.91
C VAL A 246 -12.46 -10.65 10.42
N ASN A 247 -12.41 -11.72 11.20
CA ASN A 247 -13.62 -12.30 11.77
C ASN A 247 -14.31 -11.30 12.70
N LYS A 248 -15.56 -10.94 12.39
CA LYS A 248 -16.41 -10.04 13.18
C LYS A 248 -17.12 -10.78 14.30
N GLU A 249 -17.35 -12.09 14.13
CA GLU A 249 -18.10 -12.88 15.08
C GLU A 249 -17.27 -13.27 16.30
N ILE A 250 -17.92 -13.32 17.44
CA ILE A 250 -17.30 -13.65 18.73
C ILE A 250 -17.28 -15.16 18.94
N ASP A 251 -17.96 -15.93 18.09
CA ASP A 251 -18.23 -17.36 18.28
C ASP A 251 -16.99 -18.24 18.30
N ASP A 252 -15.95 -17.88 17.58
CA ASP A 252 -14.72 -18.70 17.46
C ASP A 252 -13.68 -18.43 18.54
N PHE A 253 -14.03 -17.67 19.59
CA PHE A 253 -13.07 -17.20 20.57
C PHE A 253 -13.20 -17.94 21.90
N GLY A 254 -12.18 -18.68 22.27
CA GLY A 254 -12.16 -19.45 23.50
C GLY A 254 -12.19 -18.60 24.76
N THR A 255 -11.35 -17.55 24.85
CA THR A 255 -11.23 -16.67 26.03
C THR A 255 -10.88 -15.24 25.59
N PHE A 256 -11.22 -14.25 26.39
CA PHE A 256 -10.90 -12.83 26.13
C PHE A 256 -10.38 -12.14 27.40
N ASN A 257 -9.60 -11.07 27.18
CA ASN A 257 -9.06 -10.26 28.27
C ASN A 257 -10.13 -9.30 28.79
N VAL A 258 -10.07 -9.08 30.09
CA VAL A 258 -10.88 -8.07 30.78
C VAL A 258 -9.94 -6.95 31.22
N ASP A 259 -10.19 -5.73 30.76
CA ASP A 259 -9.46 -4.57 31.24
C ASP A 259 -9.94 -4.23 32.66
N SER A 260 -9.09 -4.49 33.66
CA SER A 260 -9.39 -4.21 35.03
C SER A 260 -9.59 -2.72 35.35
N THR A 261 -9.12 -1.83 34.48
CA THR A 261 -9.30 -0.37 34.66
C THR A 261 -10.71 0.09 34.28
N ALA A 262 -11.37 -0.63 33.37
CA ALA A 262 -12.76 -0.36 32.98
C ALA A 262 -13.78 -0.74 34.08
N PHE A 263 -13.36 -1.50 35.07
CA PHE A 263 -14.22 -2.06 36.12
C PHE A 263 -13.97 -1.45 37.50
N ALA A 264 -13.69 -0.16 37.57
CA ALA A 264 -13.53 0.49 38.89
C ALA A 264 -14.77 0.25 39.80
N GLY A 265 -14.66 -0.68 40.73
CA GLY A 265 -15.74 -1.12 41.60
C GLY A 265 -16.43 -2.43 41.22
N PHE A 266 -16.04 -3.05 40.07
CA PHE A 266 -16.54 -4.34 39.62
C PHE A 266 -15.43 -5.39 39.73
N SER A 267 -15.49 -6.23 40.79
CA SER A 267 -14.49 -7.28 40.99
C SER A 267 -14.85 -8.54 40.25
N MET A 268 -13.98 -8.96 39.36
CA MET A 268 -14.07 -10.24 38.66
C MET A 268 -13.17 -11.24 39.39
N ASP A 269 -13.74 -12.12 40.18
CA ASP A 269 -13.02 -13.12 41.02
C ASP A 269 -12.60 -14.37 40.23
N ILE A 270 -12.93 -14.44 38.93
CA ILE A 270 -12.63 -15.57 38.06
C ILE A 270 -11.45 -15.19 37.15
N PRO A 271 -10.42 -16.04 37.02
CA PRO A 271 -9.35 -15.80 36.05
C PRO A 271 -9.86 -15.57 34.64
N VAL A 272 -9.28 -14.60 33.96
CA VAL A 272 -9.71 -14.17 32.60
C VAL A 272 -9.72 -15.31 31.58
N GLU A 273 -8.83 -16.28 31.77
CA GLU A 273 -8.72 -17.49 30.96
C GLU A 273 -9.96 -18.41 31.01
N ASN A 274 -10.83 -18.23 31.96
CA ASN A 274 -12.03 -19.06 32.13
C ASN A 274 -13.29 -18.45 31.50
N TYR A 275 -13.21 -17.27 30.90
CA TYR A 275 -14.36 -16.66 30.23
C TYR A 275 -14.47 -17.16 28.79
N THR A 276 -15.63 -17.73 28.48
CA THR A 276 -16.04 -18.08 27.12
C THR A 276 -17.23 -17.21 26.72
N LYS A 277 -17.58 -17.21 25.45
CA LYS A 277 -18.78 -16.54 24.96
C LYS A 277 -20.02 -16.96 25.75
N ASP A 278 -20.17 -18.28 26.00
CA ASP A 278 -21.36 -18.84 26.62
C ASP A 278 -21.53 -18.43 28.10
N ASN A 279 -20.44 -18.34 28.85
CA ASN A 279 -20.51 -17.98 30.26
C ASN A 279 -20.34 -16.49 30.57
N PHE A 280 -19.84 -15.72 29.59
CA PHE A 280 -19.53 -14.32 29.79
C PHE A 280 -20.75 -13.46 30.16
N SER A 281 -21.81 -13.57 29.37
CA SER A 281 -23.06 -12.83 29.64
C SER A 281 -23.65 -13.17 31.00
N GLN A 282 -23.56 -14.45 31.41
CA GLN A 282 -24.02 -14.88 32.70
C GLN A 282 -23.15 -14.30 33.84
N VAL A 283 -21.84 -14.36 33.72
CA VAL A 283 -20.91 -13.80 34.71
C VAL A 283 -21.11 -12.29 34.87
N VAL A 284 -21.26 -11.55 33.80
CA VAL A 284 -21.53 -10.09 33.88
C VAL A 284 -22.88 -9.81 34.53
N GLN A 285 -23.91 -10.61 34.22
CA GLN A 285 -25.25 -10.48 34.84
C GLN A 285 -25.20 -10.78 36.35
N GLU A 286 -24.48 -11.84 36.75
CA GLU A 286 -24.28 -12.21 38.17
C GLU A 286 -23.58 -11.09 38.95
N LYS A 287 -22.68 -10.35 38.31
CA LYS A 287 -22.01 -9.18 38.88
C LYS A 287 -22.82 -7.89 38.78
N GLY A 288 -24.06 -7.94 38.27
CA GLY A 288 -24.97 -6.81 38.23
C GLY A 288 -24.86 -5.92 36.99
N GLY A 289 -24.12 -6.32 35.98
CA GLY A 289 -24.02 -5.63 34.68
C GLY A 289 -24.91 -6.22 33.61
N LEU A 290 -25.03 -5.52 32.50
CA LEU A 290 -25.63 -6.00 31.25
C LEU A 290 -24.60 -5.99 30.15
N VAL A 291 -24.60 -7.01 29.30
CA VAL A 291 -23.71 -7.08 28.13
C VAL A 291 -24.50 -6.83 26.88
N ASN A 292 -24.11 -5.81 26.13
CA ASN A 292 -24.64 -5.57 24.80
C ASN A 292 -23.60 -6.00 23.75
N LEU A 293 -23.79 -7.18 23.21
CA LEU A 293 -22.90 -7.73 22.18
C LEU A 293 -23.11 -7.09 20.81
N SER A 294 -24.28 -6.47 20.57
CA SER A 294 -24.57 -5.79 19.30
C SER A 294 -23.81 -4.47 19.14
N ASN A 295 -23.38 -3.87 20.24
CA ASN A 295 -22.60 -2.64 20.27
C ASN A 295 -21.10 -2.89 20.44
N SER A 296 -20.60 -4.07 20.07
CA SER A 296 -19.16 -4.36 20.08
C SER A 296 -18.43 -3.38 19.17
N LYS A 297 -17.44 -2.68 19.73
CA LYS A 297 -16.62 -1.72 19.01
C LYS A 297 -15.29 -2.35 18.61
N TRP A 298 -14.72 -1.75 17.57
CA TRP A 298 -13.40 -2.08 17.10
C TRP A 298 -12.45 -0.96 17.51
N SER A 299 -11.41 -1.26 18.28
CA SER A 299 -10.62 -0.26 19.00
C SER A 299 -9.51 0.40 18.20
N TYR A 300 -9.25 -0.06 16.97
CA TYR A 300 -8.11 0.46 16.23
C TYR A 300 -8.50 1.37 15.09
N ARG A 301 -9.14 0.81 14.08
CA ARG A 301 -9.59 1.52 12.90
C ARG A 301 -10.76 0.79 12.30
N ASP A 302 -11.74 1.55 11.94
CA ASP A 302 -12.80 1.06 11.11
C ASP A 302 -12.27 0.77 9.69
N PRO A 303 -12.91 -0.14 8.94
CA PRO A 303 -12.48 -0.43 7.58
C PRO A 303 -12.75 0.77 6.69
N GLU A 304 -11.74 1.13 5.90
CA GLU A 304 -11.71 2.37 5.12
C GLU A 304 -11.86 2.07 3.62
N ASP A 305 -12.42 3.04 2.89
CA ASP A 305 -12.52 3.04 1.45
C ASP A 305 -12.09 4.40 0.87
N ASN A 306 -11.21 4.41 -0.12
CA ASN A 306 -10.65 5.63 -0.69
C ASN A 306 -10.56 5.56 -2.21
N LEU A 307 -11.06 6.60 -2.85
CA LEU A 307 -10.97 6.82 -4.28
C LEU A 307 -10.28 8.17 -4.53
N VAL A 308 -9.21 8.17 -5.32
CA VAL A 308 -8.57 9.41 -5.78
C VAL A 308 -8.59 9.42 -7.30
N VAL A 309 -9.08 10.49 -7.88
CA VAL A 309 -9.07 10.74 -9.32
C VAL A 309 -8.41 12.08 -9.62
N GLY A 310 -7.78 12.20 -10.78
CA GLY A 310 -7.14 13.45 -11.13
C GLY A 310 -6.62 13.48 -12.55
N PHE A 311 -6.06 14.64 -12.92
CA PHE A 311 -5.47 14.86 -14.22
C PHE A 311 -4.23 15.74 -14.14
N ASP A 312 -3.39 15.61 -15.16
CA ASP A 312 -2.22 16.44 -15.41
C ASP A 312 -2.42 17.20 -16.71
N LEU A 313 -2.09 18.48 -16.67
CA LEU A 313 -1.99 19.34 -17.85
C LEU A 313 -0.61 19.98 -17.88
N GLY A 314 0.00 20.06 -19.04
CA GLY A 314 1.27 20.74 -19.18
C GLY A 314 1.48 21.30 -20.59
N ALA A 315 2.36 22.28 -20.69
CA ALA A 315 2.75 22.88 -21.95
C ALA A 315 4.23 23.24 -21.92
N ILE A 316 4.92 22.88 -23.00
CA ILE A 316 6.31 23.24 -23.23
C ILE A 316 6.33 24.30 -24.34
N THR A 317 6.81 25.49 -24.01
CA THR A 317 6.80 26.64 -24.90
C THR A 317 8.20 27.25 -25.03
N ASP A 318 8.32 28.34 -25.78
CA ASP A 318 9.57 29.11 -26.00
C ASP A 318 10.77 28.23 -26.33
N LYS A 319 10.67 27.44 -27.41
CA LYS A 319 11.74 26.51 -27.84
C LYS A 319 12.20 25.54 -26.75
N ARG A 320 11.25 25.05 -25.94
CA ARG A 320 11.46 24.16 -24.80
C ARG A 320 12.17 24.81 -23.60
N ARG A 321 12.17 26.13 -23.52
CA ARG A 321 12.78 26.85 -22.40
C ARG A 321 11.81 27.07 -21.23
N LEU A 322 10.52 27.11 -21.53
CA LEU A 322 9.48 27.31 -20.53
C LEU A 322 8.61 26.06 -20.44
N ASP A 323 8.53 25.47 -19.27
CA ASP A 323 7.75 24.26 -18.95
C ASP A 323 6.71 24.62 -17.89
N PHE A 324 5.45 24.46 -18.27
CA PHE A 324 4.28 24.65 -17.43
C PHE A 324 3.69 23.27 -17.11
N ASN A 325 3.39 23.02 -15.84
CA ASN A 325 2.71 21.80 -15.40
C ASN A 325 1.65 22.18 -14.36
N PHE A 326 0.48 21.60 -14.49
CA PHE A 326 -0.63 21.68 -13.55
C PHE A 326 -1.16 20.29 -13.29
N THR A 327 -1.26 19.91 -12.04
CA THR A 327 -1.82 18.62 -11.57
C THR A 327 -2.97 18.94 -10.63
N TRP A 328 -4.09 18.30 -10.85
CA TRP A 328 -5.26 18.41 -9.97
C TRP A 328 -5.76 17.02 -9.59
N ASN A 329 -6.18 16.85 -8.34
CA ASN A 329 -6.70 15.61 -7.79
C ASN A 329 -7.86 15.88 -6.86
N MET A 330 -8.81 14.96 -6.82
CA MET A 330 -9.90 14.92 -5.86
C MET A 330 -9.88 13.57 -5.15
N SER A 331 -10.09 13.60 -3.84
CA SER A 331 -10.21 12.42 -2.99
C SER A 331 -11.62 12.28 -2.47
N LEU A 332 -12.17 11.08 -2.54
CA LEU A 332 -13.32 10.62 -1.80
C LEU A 332 -12.83 9.59 -0.78
N PHE A 333 -13.13 9.81 0.48
CA PHE A 333 -12.64 8.97 1.56
C PHE A 333 -13.77 8.60 2.50
N ASN A 334 -14.06 7.31 2.61
CA ASN A 334 -14.98 6.76 3.58
C ASN A 334 -14.16 6.12 4.72
N ARG A 335 -14.30 6.66 5.92
CA ARG A 335 -13.53 6.25 7.10
C ARG A 335 -14.13 5.07 7.84
N ASP A 336 -15.37 4.69 7.50
CA ASP A 336 -16.06 3.53 8.06
C ASP A 336 -17.08 2.96 7.07
N ILE A 337 -16.79 1.76 6.58
CA ILE A 337 -17.61 1.05 5.61
C ILE A 337 -18.29 -0.20 6.19
N TRP A 338 -18.37 -0.32 7.53
CA TRP A 338 -18.96 -1.48 8.19
C TRP A 338 -20.41 -1.72 7.80
N ASP A 339 -21.19 -0.67 7.76
CA ASP A 339 -22.63 -0.74 7.51
C ASP A 339 -22.97 -0.80 6.02
N GLY A 340 -21.95 -0.75 5.15
CA GLY A 340 -22.13 -0.77 3.71
C GLY A 340 -22.62 0.57 3.14
N PRO A 341 -23.20 0.56 1.92
CA PRO A 341 -23.76 1.76 1.30
C PRO A 341 -25.09 2.14 1.93
N MET A 342 -25.31 3.46 2.06
CA MET A 342 -26.60 3.99 2.49
C MET A 342 -27.62 4.00 1.35
N SER A 343 -28.90 3.97 1.70
CA SER A 343 -30.00 4.20 0.77
C SER A 343 -30.14 5.71 0.43
N PHE A 344 -30.92 6.00 -0.62
CA PHE A 344 -31.21 7.40 -0.97
C PHE A 344 -32.00 8.13 0.12
N GLU A 345 -32.92 7.45 0.80
CA GLU A 345 -33.67 8.00 1.91
C GLU A 345 -32.76 8.36 3.09
N GLU A 346 -31.81 7.50 3.42
CA GLU A 346 -30.81 7.80 4.44
C GLU A 346 -29.89 8.96 4.05
N MET A 347 -29.58 9.09 2.75
CA MET A 347 -28.80 10.22 2.25
C MET A 347 -29.55 11.53 2.33
N ASP A 348 -30.84 11.54 2.01
CA ASP A 348 -31.72 12.69 2.10
C ASP A 348 -31.73 13.21 3.55
N VAL A 349 -32.05 12.32 4.51
CA VAL A 349 -32.02 12.65 5.94
C VAL A 349 -30.65 13.14 6.40
N ALA A 350 -29.57 12.52 5.92
CA ALA A 350 -28.22 12.90 6.35
C ALA A 350 -27.78 14.29 5.87
N LEU A 351 -28.39 14.79 4.80
CA LEU A 351 -28.01 16.07 4.18
C LEU A 351 -28.90 17.24 4.60
N ASP A 352 -30.16 17.00 4.97
CA ASP A 352 -31.10 18.09 5.31
C ASP A 352 -32.16 17.78 6.38
N ASP A 353 -32.05 16.64 7.07
CA ASP A 353 -32.95 16.18 8.13
C ASP A 353 -34.40 15.91 7.65
N SER A 354 -34.65 15.78 6.34
CA SER A 354 -35.96 15.50 5.77
C SER A 354 -35.96 14.28 4.85
N VAL A 355 -37.16 13.73 4.56
CA VAL A 355 -37.36 12.65 3.59
C VAL A 355 -38.40 13.12 2.58
N ASP A 356 -38.04 14.12 1.78
CA ASP A 356 -38.92 14.69 0.79
C ASP A 356 -38.54 14.39 -0.66
N GLY A 357 -37.43 13.64 -0.86
CA GLY A 357 -36.91 13.27 -2.17
C GLY A 357 -36.12 14.38 -2.88
N ILE A 358 -35.76 15.45 -2.15
CA ILE A 358 -35.00 16.58 -2.71
C ILE A 358 -33.86 16.96 -1.76
N ILE A 359 -32.66 16.55 -2.09
CA ILE A 359 -31.48 16.78 -1.28
C ILE A 359 -31.17 18.25 -1.12
N GLY A 360 -30.99 18.68 0.14
CA GLY A 360 -30.63 20.05 0.50
C GLY A 360 -31.82 20.99 0.58
N ARG A 361 -33.07 20.51 0.54
CA ARG A 361 -34.27 21.33 0.81
C ARG A 361 -34.38 21.54 2.30
N GLN A 362 -34.60 22.81 2.70
CA GLN A 362 -34.78 23.19 4.10
C GLN A 362 -36.12 23.81 4.33
N TYR A 363 -36.70 23.52 5.50
CA TYR A 363 -37.97 24.05 5.96
C TYR A 363 -37.78 24.86 7.25
N ASN A 364 -38.63 25.84 7.47
CA ASN A 364 -38.75 26.53 8.76
C ASN A 364 -39.67 25.76 9.71
N GLU A 365 -39.81 26.24 10.93
CA GLU A 365 -40.68 25.67 11.96
C GLU A 365 -42.17 25.63 11.58
N TYR A 366 -42.58 26.36 10.54
CA TYR A 366 -43.92 26.41 10.02
C TYR A 366 -44.13 25.50 8.79
N GLY A 367 -43.11 24.78 8.36
CA GLY A 367 -43.16 23.90 7.19
C GLY A 367 -43.03 24.62 5.85
N GLU A 368 -42.60 25.90 5.85
CA GLU A 368 -42.37 26.66 4.62
C GLU A 368 -40.95 26.41 4.11
N ILE A 369 -40.79 26.25 2.80
CA ILE A 369 -39.48 26.03 2.17
C ILE A 369 -38.63 27.30 2.32
N THR A 370 -37.53 27.18 3.02
CA THR A 370 -36.51 28.23 3.16
C THR A 370 -35.37 28.10 2.15
N GLN A 371 -35.13 26.88 1.66
CA GLN A 371 -34.18 26.57 0.61
C GLN A 371 -34.80 25.53 -0.34
N ASN A 372 -34.79 25.81 -1.64
CA ASN A 372 -35.47 24.99 -2.64
C ASN A 372 -34.86 23.61 -2.92
N GLY A 373 -33.75 23.26 -2.29
CA GLY A 373 -33.03 22.03 -2.56
C GLY A 373 -32.13 22.14 -3.79
N LEU A 374 -31.23 21.19 -3.90
CA LEU A 374 -30.15 21.19 -4.89
C LEU A 374 -30.45 20.24 -6.04
N VAL A 375 -30.91 19.02 -5.74
CA VAL A 375 -31.07 17.93 -6.70
C VAL A 375 -32.19 16.99 -6.24
N GLU A 376 -33.02 16.53 -7.16
CA GLU A 376 -33.96 15.44 -6.88
C GLU A 376 -33.17 14.13 -6.72
N THR A 377 -33.52 13.32 -5.72
CA THR A 377 -32.88 12.01 -5.49
C THR A 377 -32.96 11.10 -6.72
N ALA A 378 -34.02 11.21 -7.49
CA ALA A 378 -34.23 10.47 -8.72
C ALA A 378 -33.19 10.80 -9.81
N ASP A 379 -32.74 12.06 -9.89
CA ASP A 379 -31.73 12.51 -10.86
C ASP A 379 -30.32 12.09 -10.47
N MET A 380 -30.09 11.86 -9.19
CA MET A 380 -28.82 11.38 -8.67
C MET A 380 -28.64 9.86 -8.75
N ALA A 381 -29.71 9.10 -8.95
CA ALA A 381 -29.67 7.64 -8.93
C ALA A 381 -28.61 7.06 -9.90
N GLY A 382 -28.58 7.50 -11.14
CA GLY A 382 -27.61 7.02 -12.11
C GLY A 382 -26.14 7.38 -11.80
N PRO A 383 -25.82 8.64 -11.51
CA PRO A 383 -24.47 9.04 -11.09
C PRO A 383 -24.01 8.38 -9.77
N LEU A 384 -24.90 8.24 -8.79
CA LEU A 384 -24.57 7.59 -7.51
C LEU A 384 -24.40 6.10 -7.62
N ASP A 385 -25.20 5.41 -8.45
CA ASP A 385 -24.99 3.99 -8.75
C ASP A 385 -23.62 3.77 -9.38
N ALA A 386 -23.24 4.61 -10.35
CA ALA A 386 -21.93 4.54 -10.98
C ALA A 386 -20.77 4.85 -9.99
N LEU A 387 -20.96 5.75 -9.05
CA LEU A 387 -20.02 6.01 -7.97
C LEU A 387 -20.03 4.90 -6.92
N GLY A 388 -21.20 4.32 -6.61
CA GLY A 388 -21.35 3.21 -5.67
C GLY A 388 -20.58 1.96 -6.07
N ASP A 389 -20.41 1.74 -7.37
CA ASP A 389 -19.52 0.68 -7.89
C ASP A 389 -18.04 0.97 -7.60
N LEU A 390 -17.69 2.24 -7.46
CA LEU A 390 -16.30 2.68 -7.24
C LEU A 390 -15.97 2.91 -5.77
N ILE A 391 -16.92 3.41 -4.96
CA ILE A 391 -16.73 3.70 -3.54
C ILE A 391 -18.00 3.46 -2.75
N ILE A 392 -17.88 2.97 -1.53
CA ILE A 392 -19.03 2.84 -0.61
C ILE A 392 -19.41 4.22 -0.10
N ILE A 393 -20.65 4.62 -0.37
CA ILE A 393 -21.20 5.92 0.03
C ILE A 393 -22.08 5.72 1.26
N ASN A 394 -21.70 6.34 2.38
CA ASN A 394 -22.48 6.42 3.60
C ASN A 394 -22.13 7.71 4.37
N THR A 395 -22.73 7.95 5.52
CA THR A 395 -22.53 9.17 6.33
C THR A 395 -21.10 9.39 6.79
N ASN A 396 -20.25 8.38 6.71
CA ASN A 396 -18.82 8.45 7.06
C ASN A 396 -17.92 8.87 5.88
N MET A 397 -18.50 9.09 4.71
CA MET A 397 -17.77 9.55 3.53
C MET A 397 -17.46 11.04 3.61
N THR A 398 -16.26 11.41 3.22
CA THR A 398 -15.79 12.79 3.15
C THR A 398 -15.17 13.07 1.77
N PRO A 399 -15.66 14.06 1.02
CA PRO A 399 -16.93 14.76 1.24
C PRO A 399 -18.12 13.86 0.86
N LEU A 400 -19.23 13.98 1.56
CA LEU A 400 -20.46 13.26 1.23
C LEU A 400 -21.03 13.78 -0.10
N VAL A 401 -21.02 15.10 -0.28
CA VAL A 401 -21.30 15.77 -1.56
C VAL A 401 -19.98 16.29 -2.12
N PRO A 402 -19.48 15.72 -3.22
CA PRO A 402 -18.15 16.04 -3.72
C PRO A 402 -18.00 17.47 -4.26
N ILE A 403 -19.08 18.15 -4.61
CA ILE A 403 -19.06 19.51 -5.19
C ILE A 403 -20.04 20.38 -4.43
N ASP A 404 -19.62 21.57 -4.04
CA ASP A 404 -20.52 22.60 -3.53
C ASP A 404 -21.39 23.15 -4.70
N VAL A 405 -22.58 22.56 -4.84
CA VAL A 405 -23.49 22.82 -5.97
C VAL A 405 -23.96 24.28 -5.97
N ILE A 406 -24.13 24.88 -4.80
CA ILE A 406 -24.60 26.27 -4.68
C ILE A 406 -23.59 27.25 -5.28
N ASN A 407 -22.31 27.06 -4.95
CA ASN A 407 -21.25 27.94 -5.46
C ASN A 407 -20.77 27.54 -6.85
N TYR A 408 -21.05 26.31 -7.30
CA TYR A 408 -20.61 25.81 -8.59
C TYR A 408 -21.19 26.62 -9.77
N ASP A 409 -22.47 26.93 -9.73
CA ASP A 409 -23.14 27.71 -10.79
C ASP A 409 -22.56 29.11 -10.94
N ALA A 410 -22.17 29.74 -9.84
CA ALA A 410 -21.61 31.09 -9.85
C ALA A 410 -20.11 31.11 -10.16
N HIS A 411 -19.37 30.12 -9.68
CA HIS A 411 -17.90 30.08 -9.72
C HIS A 411 -17.34 28.67 -9.96
N PRO A 412 -17.61 28.01 -11.11
CA PRO A 412 -17.33 26.59 -11.32
C PRO A 412 -15.84 26.22 -11.14
N ILE A 413 -14.92 27.02 -11.70
CA ILE A 413 -13.51 26.71 -11.63
C ILE A 413 -12.96 26.83 -10.21
N THR A 414 -13.31 27.91 -9.50
CA THR A 414 -12.81 28.15 -8.15
C THR A 414 -13.40 27.17 -7.16
N THR A 415 -14.65 26.76 -7.35
CA THR A 415 -15.31 25.75 -6.53
C THR A 415 -14.60 24.39 -6.65
N VAL A 416 -14.36 23.94 -7.87
CA VAL A 416 -13.68 22.66 -8.13
C VAL A 416 -12.23 22.67 -7.64
N VAL A 417 -11.49 23.76 -7.85
CA VAL A 417 -10.08 23.86 -7.47
C VAL A 417 -9.91 23.95 -5.95
N ASN A 418 -10.81 24.64 -5.28
CA ASN A 418 -10.71 24.90 -3.83
C ASN A 418 -11.52 23.93 -2.96
N MET A 419 -12.04 22.82 -3.51
CA MET A 419 -12.72 21.83 -2.69
C MET A 419 -11.83 21.35 -1.54
N PRO A 420 -12.37 21.15 -0.34
CA PRO A 420 -11.60 20.66 0.81
C PRO A 420 -10.92 19.30 0.56
N SER A 421 -11.51 18.48 -0.31
CA SER A 421 -10.98 17.17 -0.74
C SER A 421 -10.11 17.25 -1.99
N ALA A 422 -9.76 18.44 -2.49
CA ALA A 422 -8.91 18.62 -3.65
C ALA A 422 -7.43 18.86 -3.25
N ALA A 423 -6.55 18.43 -4.12
CA ALA A 423 -5.13 18.77 -4.07
C ALA A 423 -4.65 19.17 -5.46
N PHE A 424 -3.86 20.21 -5.55
CA PHE A 424 -3.29 20.62 -6.81
C PHE A 424 -1.86 21.16 -6.69
N ASN A 425 -1.15 21.08 -7.79
CA ASN A 425 0.20 21.61 -7.95
C ASN A 425 0.27 22.36 -9.28
N PHE A 426 0.75 23.56 -9.21
CA PHE A 426 1.11 24.40 -10.34
C PHE A 426 2.61 24.60 -10.34
N LYS A 427 3.29 24.28 -11.45
CA LYS A 427 4.73 24.46 -11.60
C LYS A 427 5.05 25.13 -12.92
N LEU A 428 5.84 26.20 -12.83
CA LEU A 428 6.41 26.90 -13.96
C LEU A 428 7.93 26.89 -13.86
N ALA A 429 8.62 26.28 -14.80
CA ALA A 429 10.07 26.23 -14.84
C ALA A 429 10.59 26.90 -16.11
N GLY A 430 11.53 27.84 -15.93
CA GLY A 430 12.23 28.50 -17.04
C GLY A 430 13.71 28.13 -17.06
N ASN A 431 14.23 27.83 -18.25
CA ASN A 431 15.64 27.50 -18.45
C ASN A 431 16.20 28.33 -19.61
N TYR A 432 16.72 29.49 -19.27
CA TYR A 432 17.33 30.47 -20.21
C TYR A 432 18.84 30.51 -20.02
N THR A 433 19.53 31.01 -21.02
CA THR A 433 21.01 31.05 -21.05
C THR A 433 21.62 31.76 -19.83
N LEU A 434 20.93 32.82 -19.36
CA LEU A 434 21.41 33.67 -18.25
C LEU A 434 20.64 33.47 -16.95
N SER A 435 19.53 32.73 -16.97
CA SER A 435 18.68 32.56 -15.79
C SER A 435 17.94 31.24 -15.83
N LYS A 436 17.84 30.63 -14.66
CA LYS A 436 16.97 29.49 -14.42
C LYS A 436 16.05 29.85 -13.28
N PHE A 437 14.79 29.54 -13.39
CA PHE A 437 13.84 29.75 -12.32
C PHE A 437 12.83 28.59 -12.23
N ILE A 438 12.35 28.34 -11.05
CA ILE A 438 11.25 27.44 -10.77
C ILE A 438 10.30 28.19 -9.86
N MET A 439 9.05 28.31 -10.28
CA MET A 439 7.94 28.77 -9.46
C MET A 439 6.99 27.61 -9.28
N GLU A 440 6.69 27.26 -8.05
CA GLU A 440 5.79 26.17 -7.73
C GLU A 440 4.81 26.61 -6.65
N TYR A 441 3.53 26.36 -6.88
CA TYR A 441 2.48 26.52 -5.88
C TYR A 441 1.78 25.20 -5.70
N ARG A 442 1.71 24.71 -4.47
CA ARG A 442 1.07 23.47 -4.08
C ARG A 442 0.05 23.73 -3.00
N GLN A 443 -1.12 23.15 -3.18
CA GLN A 443 -2.17 23.14 -2.16
C GLN A 443 -2.69 21.72 -1.99
N VAL A 444 -2.87 21.31 -0.74
CA VAL A 444 -3.56 20.06 -0.38
C VAL A 444 -4.65 20.44 0.61
N GLY A 445 -5.87 20.15 0.25
CA GLY A 445 -7.04 20.45 1.08
C GLY A 445 -7.06 19.67 2.40
N PRO A 446 -7.81 20.14 3.41
CA PRO A 446 -7.86 19.50 4.73
C PRO A 446 -8.49 18.10 4.72
N GLU A 447 -9.36 17.83 3.77
CA GLU A 447 -10.09 16.55 3.63
C GLU A 447 -9.47 15.64 2.56
N PHE A 448 -8.37 16.08 1.94
CA PHE A 448 -7.68 15.25 0.96
C PHE A 448 -6.94 14.10 1.65
N VAL A 449 -7.31 12.87 1.33
CA VAL A 449 -6.70 11.65 1.86
C VAL A 449 -6.26 10.75 0.71
N SER A 450 -5.07 10.21 0.77
CA SER A 450 -4.62 9.10 -0.08
C SER A 450 -4.09 7.96 0.76
N LEU A 451 -4.80 6.85 0.79
CA LEU A 451 -4.34 5.64 1.47
C LEU A 451 -3.08 5.03 0.82
N GLY A 452 -2.77 5.43 -0.42
CA GLY A 452 -1.52 5.08 -1.09
C GLY A 452 -0.31 5.92 -0.64
N ASN A 453 -0.54 7.10 -0.03
CA ASN A 453 0.53 7.96 0.49
C ASN A 453 0.15 8.54 1.86
N PRO A 454 0.33 7.78 2.96
CA PRO A 454 -0.01 8.22 4.30
C PRO A 454 0.91 9.33 4.83
N PHE A 455 1.99 9.66 4.12
CA PHE A 455 2.93 10.73 4.48
C PHE A 455 2.58 12.07 3.83
N LEU A 456 1.56 12.10 2.98
CA LEU A 456 1.07 13.34 2.38
C LEU A 456 0.42 14.20 3.47
N ALA A 457 1.02 15.34 3.75
CA ALA A 457 0.43 16.31 4.66
C ALA A 457 -0.79 16.96 4.01
N SER A 458 -1.92 16.97 4.72
CA SER A 458 -3.14 17.70 4.34
C SER A 458 -3.14 19.13 4.93
N ASN A 459 -4.06 19.96 4.46
CA ASN A 459 -4.22 21.35 4.89
C ASN A 459 -2.95 22.19 4.76
N ILE A 460 -2.26 22.06 3.63
CA ILE A 460 -1.03 22.81 3.33
C ILE A 460 -1.20 23.71 2.12
N ARG A 461 -0.52 24.84 2.15
CA ARG A 461 -0.30 25.73 1.01
C ARG A 461 1.18 26.11 1.00
N GLU A 462 1.84 25.81 -0.09
CA GLU A 462 3.28 26.06 -0.25
C GLU A 462 3.54 26.86 -1.52
N PHE A 463 4.41 27.83 -1.43
CA PHE A 463 4.91 28.57 -2.57
C PHE A 463 6.44 28.48 -2.57
N ILE A 464 7.02 28.02 -3.66
CA ILE A 464 8.45 27.84 -3.83
C ILE A 464 8.89 28.71 -5.02
N LEU A 465 9.93 29.51 -4.82
CA LEU A 465 10.61 30.27 -5.85
C LEU A 465 12.11 29.99 -5.75
N LEU A 466 12.69 29.48 -6.81
CA LEU A 466 14.12 29.12 -6.92
C LEU A 466 14.74 29.77 -8.14
#